data_87581dbf9c9a4a0ce53d118357dd2382
#
_entry.id   87581dbf9c9a4a0ce53d118357dd2382
#
_cell.length_a   1.000
_cell.length_b   1.000
_cell.length_c   1.000
_cell.angle_alpha   90.00
_cell.angle_beta   90.00
_cell.angle_gamma   90.00
#
_symmetry.space_group_name_H-M   'P 1'
#
loop_
_entity.id
_entity.type
_entity.pdbx_description
1 polymer ?
#
loop_
_entity_poly.entity_id
_entity_poly.type
_entity_poly.pdbx_seq_one_letter_code
_entity_poly.pdbx_strand_id
1 'polypeptide(L)'
;MIKVLFVCLGNICRSPMAQFILQDKVKKMGLENKFYIDSKATSYEEFGNHPHNGTIKILERYNIEVLPHKSDVIKKSDYSKFDFIIGMDKSNYFDILDIVGEDTDKKVFLLLDFIGCRKDISDPWYTHNFQKTYDDINKGIDGFLNYLKKNKLVV
;
A
#
# COMPACT_ATOMS: atom_id res chain seq x y z
N MET A 1 3.47 16.04 -8.14
CA MET A 1 2.65 14.82 -7.94
C MET A 1 3.38 13.87 -7.01
N ILE A 2 2.70 13.39 -6.00
CA ILE A 2 3.26 12.43 -5.04
C ILE A 2 2.97 11.03 -5.55
N LYS A 3 4.01 10.24 -5.76
CA LYS A 3 3.90 8.88 -6.33
C LYS A 3 4.13 7.84 -5.25
N VAL A 4 3.09 7.05 -4.94
CA VAL A 4 3.06 6.09 -3.84
C VAL A 4 2.84 4.68 -4.38
N LEU A 5 3.70 3.75 -3.98
CA LEU A 5 3.58 2.33 -4.32
C LEU A 5 3.42 1.52 -3.04
N PHE A 6 2.30 0.82 -2.92
CA PHE A 6 2.11 -0.14 -1.84
C PHE A 6 2.52 -1.53 -2.31
N VAL A 7 3.19 -2.28 -1.44
CA VAL A 7 3.75 -3.58 -1.81
C VAL A 7 3.42 -4.62 -0.75
N CYS A 8 2.96 -5.79 -1.19
CA CYS A 8 2.84 -6.97 -0.35
C CYS A 8 3.27 -8.20 -1.13
N LEU A 9 3.14 -9.39 -0.56
CA LEU A 9 3.64 -10.61 -1.20
C LEU A 9 2.95 -10.89 -2.53
N GLY A 10 1.61 -10.95 -2.54
CA GLY A 10 0.84 -11.38 -3.71
C GLY A 10 0.14 -10.27 -4.48
N ASN A 11 0.01 -9.09 -3.91
CA ASN A 11 -0.71 -7.95 -4.50
C ASN A 11 -2.18 -8.27 -4.81
N ILE A 12 -2.82 -9.07 -3.97
CA ILE A 12 -4.25 -9.36 -4.09
C ILE A 12 -5.04 -9.04 -2.82
N CYS A 13 -4.39 -8.88 -1.68
CA CYS A 13 -5.05 -8.58 -0.40
C CYS A 13 -4.64 -7.22 0.17
N ARG A 14 -3.49 -7.15 0.84
CA ARG A 14 -3.10 -5.97 1.61
C ARG A 14 -2.74 -4.74 0.77
N SER A 15 -1.89 -4.90 -0.23
CA SER A 15 -1.44 -3.75 -1.02
C SER A 15 -2.54 -3.14 -1.88
N PRO A 16 -3.43 -3.92 -2.54
CA PRO A 16 -4.57 -3.32 -3.23
C PRO A 16 -5.53 -2.64 -2.25
N MET A 17 -5.73 -3.21 -1.07
CA MET A 17 -6.57 -2.59 -0.03
C MET A 17 -6.03 -1.21 0.33
N ALA A 18 -4.74 -1.10 0.60
CA ALA A 18 -4.10 0.18 0.92
C ALA A 18 -4.21 1.17 -0.23
N GLN A 19 -4.00 0.71 -1.46
CA GLN A 19 -4.14 1.53 -2.67
C GLN A 19 -5.52 2.17 -2.74
N PHE A 20 -6.57 1.37 -2.64
CA PHE A 20 -7.95 1.87 -2.78
C PHE A 20 -8.36 2.76 -1.61
N ILE A 21 -7.92 2.45 -0.39
CA ILE A 21 -8.18 3.31 0.78
C ILE A 21 -7.54 4.68 0.58
N LEU A 22 -6.28 4.74 0.17
CA LEU A 22 -5.60 6.03 -0.05
C LEU A 22 -6.23 6.80 -1.20
N GLN A 23 -6.56 6.13 -2.30
CA GLN A 23 -7.24 6.77 -3.43
C GLN A 23 -8.56 7.40 -3.01
N ASP A 24 -9.35 6.69 -2.20
CA ASP A 24 -10.61 7.20 -1.68
C ASP A 24 -10.41 8.43 -0.79
N LYS A 25 -9.44 8.36 0.13
CA LYS A 25 -9.20 9.47 1.07
C LYS A 25 -8.72 10.73 0.35
N VAL A 26 -7.79 10.62 -0.58
CA VAL A 26 -7.28 11.80 -1.30
C VAL A 26 -8.34 12.39 -2.23
N LYS A 27 -9.21 11.56 -2.78
CA LYS A 27 -10.35 12.03 -3.58
C LYS A 27 -11.31 12.86 -2.72
N LYS A 28 -11.65 12.38 -1.53
CA LYS A 28 -12.51 13.10 -0.59
C LYS A 28 -11.89 14.40 -0.10
N MET A 29 -10.57 14.49 -0.09
CA MET A 29 -9.82 15.71 0.26
C MET A 29 -9.68 16.68 -0.92
N GLY A 30 -10.14 16.31 -2.12
CA GLY A 30 -9.95 17.10 -3.33
C GLY A 30 -8.52 17.10 -3.86
N LEU A 31 -7.72 16.10 -3.49
CA LEU A 31 -6.29 16.01 -3.82
C LEU A 31 -5.97 14.90 -4.82
N GLU A 32 -6.94 14.29 -5.46
CA GLU A 32 -6.72 13.15 -6.37
C GLU A 32 -5.73 13.46 -7.49
N ASN A 33 -5.71 14.71 -7.97
CA ASN A 33 -4.79 15.12 -9.04
C ASN A 33 -3.36 15.35 -8.55
N LYS A 34 -3.14 15.30 -7.25
CA LYS A 34 -1.82 15.47 -6.63
C LYS A 34 -1.11 14.16 -6.35
N PHE A 35 -1.79 13.02 -6.58
CA PHE A 35 -1.26 11.70 -6.26
C PHE A 35 -1.31 10.77 -7.45
N TYR A 36 -0.28 9.93 -7.56
CA TYR A 36 -0.28 8.73 -8.39
C TYR A 36 -0.08 7.55 -7.45
N ILE A 37 -1.07 6.67 -7.35
CA ILE A 37 -1.10 5.59 -6.35
C ILE A 37 -1.25 4.27 -7.06
N ASP A 38 -0.37 3.31 -6.76
CA ASP A 38 -0.40 1.98 -7.34
C ASP A 38 -0.01 0.95 -6.28
N SER A 39 -0.11 -0.31 -6.62
CA SER A 39 0.33 -1.41 -5.77
C SER A 39 0.91 -2.53 -6.59
N LYS A 40 1.89 -3.26 -6.02
CA LYS A 40 2.58 -4.37 -6.67
C LYS A 40 2.93 -5.47 -5.67
N ALA A 41 3.33 -6.60 -6.19
CA ALA A 41 3.74 -7.78 -5.43
C ALA A 41 5.25 -7.92 -5.42
N THR A 42 5.77 -8.64 -4.42
CA THR A 42 7.15 -9.11 -4.44
C THR A 42 7.29 -10.50 -5.08
N SER A 43 6.17 -11.20 -5.31
CA SER A 43 6.12 -12.55 -5.86
C SER A 43 5.27 -12.61 -7.11
N TYR A 44 5.60 -13.54 -8.01
CA TYR A 44 4.83 -13.81 -9.22
C TYR A 44 3.66 -14.76 -9.00
N GLU A 45 3.47 -15.30 -7.79
CA GLU A 45 2.46 -16.33 -7.50
C GLU A 45 1.05 -15.96 -7.95
N GLU A 46 0.68 -14.69 -7.79
CA GLU A 46 -0.66 -14.19 -8.12
C GLU A 46 -0.67 -13.29 -9.35
N PHE A 47 0.41 -13.29 -10.13
CA PHE A 47 0.54 -12.41 -11.30
C PHE A 47 -0.69 -12.47 -12.20
N GLY A 48 -1.25 -11.31 -12.52
CA GLY A 48 -2.41 -11.17 -13.38
C GLY A 48 -3.76 -11.37 -12.68
N ASN A 49 -3.78 -11.78 -11.42
CA ASN A 49 -5.02 -12.01 -10.69
C ASN A 49 -5.61 -10.71 -10.14
N HIS A 50 -6.93 -10.70 -10.05
CA HIS A 50 -7.68 -9.59 -9.47
C HIS A 50 -7.54 -9.58 -7.94
N PRO A 51 -7.88 -8.47 -7.26
CA PRO A 51 -7.93 -8.46 -5.80
C PRO A 51 -8.81 -9.57 -5.25
N HIS A 52 -8.41 -10.11 -4.10
CA HIS A 52 -9.14 -11.17 -3.41
C HIS A 52 -10.55 -10.72 -3.05
N ASN A 53 -11.51 -11.63 -3.11
CA ASN A 53 -12.91 -11.32 -2.79
C ASN A 53 -13.08 -10.71 -1.39
N GLY A 54 -12.31 -11.18 -0.42
CA GLY A 54 -12.34 -10.62 0.95
C GLY A 54 -11.94 -9.15 0.99
N THR A 55 -10.94 -8.77 0.21
CA THR A 55 -10.53 -7.37 0.07
C THR A 55 -11.64 -6.54 -0.57
N ILE A 56 -12.23 -7.04 -1.66
CA ILE A 56 -13.33 -6.36 -2.34
C ILE A 56 -14.52 -6.16 -1.40
N LYS A 57 -14.90 -7.20 -0.67
CA LYS A 57 -16.04 -7.15 0.25
C LYS A 57 -15.83 -6.14 1.38
N ILE A 58 -14.65 -6.10 1.98
CA ILE A 58 -14.39 -5.15 3.08
C ILE A 58 -14.40 -3.71 2.56
N LEU A 59 -13.84 -3.46 1.38
CA LEU A 59 -13.86 -2.13 0.78
C LEU A 59 -15.28 -1.69 0.44
N GLU A 60 -16.10 -2.58 -0.11
CA GLU A 60 -17.51 -2.30 -0.39
C GLU A 60 -18.29 -1.96 0.88
N ARG A 61 -18.00 -2.65 1.98
CA ARG A 61 -18.63 -2.38 3.29
C ARG A 61 -18.43 -0.93 3.73
N TYR A 62 -17.29 -0.34 3.39
CA TYR A 62 -16.96 1.04 3.74
C TYR A 62 -17.19 2.02 2.60
N ASN A 63 -17.91 1.59 1.55
CA ASN A 63 -18.23 2.42 0.39
C ASN A 63 -17.00 2.96 -0.32
N ILE A 64 -15.93 2.17 -0.36
CA ILE A 64 -14.69 2.52 -1.07
C ILE A 64 -14.73 1.89 -2.45
N GLU A 65 -14.55 2.70 -3.49
CA GLU A 65 -14.55 2.23 -4.87
C GLU A 65 -13.37 1.32 -5.13
N VAL A 66 -13.67 0.15 -5.74
CA VAL A 66 -12.65 -0.80 -6.17
C VAL A 66 -12.43 -0.61 -7.67
N LEU A 67 -11.30 -0.03 -8.02
CA LEU A 67 -10.93 0.19 -9.42
C LEU A 67 -10.35 -1.10 -10.03
N PRO A 68 -10.39 -1.24 -11.36
CA PRO A 68 -9.76 -2.39 -12.01
C PRO A 68 -8.28 -2.47 -11.65
N HIS A 69 -7.85 -3.64 -11.19
CA HIS A 69 -6.47 -3.89 -10.80
C HIS A 69 -6.13 -5.36 -11.01
N LYS A 70 -4.91 -5.61 -11.48
CA LYS A 70 -4.34 -6.95 -11.59
C LYS A 70 -2.98 -6.97 -10.92
N SER A 71 -2.69 -8.05 -10.21
CA SER A 71 -1.38 -8.23 -9.58
C SER A 71 -0.26 -8.12 -10.60
N ASP A 72 0.73 -7.30 -10.29
CA ASP A 72 1.96 -7.15 -11.04
C ASP A 72 3.11 -7.12 -10.05
N VAL A 73 4.33 -7.39 -10.49
CA VAL A 73 5.50 -7.52 -9.63
C VAL A 73 6.35 -6.25 -9.68
N ILE A 74 6.81 -5.80 -8.53
CA ILE A 74 7.73 -4.67 -8.41
C ILE A 74 9.04 -4.97 -9.15
N LYS A 75 9.57 -3.96 -9.82
CA LYS A 75 10.83 -4.03 -10.58
C LYS A 75 11.83 -3.04 -10.02
N LYS A 76 13.10 -3.26 -10.31
CA LYS A 76 14.18 -2.35 -9.92
C LYS A 76 13.91 -0.91 -10.39
N SER A 77 13.35 -0.74 -11.59
CA SER A 77 13.02 0.58 -12.16
C SER A 77 11.95 1.32 -11.38
N ASP A 78 11.15 0.64 -10.58
CA ASP A 78 10.13 1.29 -9.76
C ASP A 78 10.74 2.18 -8.67
N TYR A 79 11.97 1.89 -8.25
CA TYR A 79 12.63 2.69 -7.22
C TYR A 79 12.74 4.17 -7.61
N SER A 80 13.13 4.46 -8.83
CA SER A 80 13.24 5.84 -9.30
C SER A 80 11.89 6.47 -9.67
N LYS A 81 10.89 5.63 -9.96
CA LYS A 81 9.56 6.08 -10.38
C LYS A 81 8.71 6.59 -9.22
N PHE A 82 8.80 5.96 -8.06
CA PHE A 82 7.95 6.28 -6.91
C PHE A 82 8.70 7.09 -5.86
N ASP A 83 7.97 7.96 -5.15
CA ASP A 83 8.50 8.73 -4.03
C ASP A 83 8.45 7.96 -2.73
N PHE A 84 7.45 7.09 -2.59
CA PHE A 84 7.25 6.24 -1.42
C PHE A 84 6.97 4.81 -1.88
N ILE A 85 7.70 3.86 -1.31
CA ILE A 85 7.50 2.42 -1.53
C ILE A 85 7.20 1.82 -0.16
N ILE A 86 5.96 1.39 0.04
CA ILE A 86 5.45 1.07 1.37
C ILE A 86 5.03 -0.39 1.44
N GLY A 87 5.75 -1.18 2.24
CA GLY A 87 5.43 -2.57 2.52
C GLY A 87 4.48 -2.72 3.70
N MET A 88 3.91 -3.90 3.84
CA MET A 88 2.94 -4.20 4.89
C MET A 88 3.56 -4.87 6.09
N ASP A 89 4.62 -5.64 5.90
CA ASP A 89 5.34 -6.34 6.96
C ASP A 89 6.84 -6.38 6.69
N LYS A 90 7.60 -6.87 7.67
CA LYS A 90 9.06 -6.92 7.58
C LYS A 90 9.54 -7.78 6.43
N SER A 91 8.85 -8.90 6.14
CA SER A 91 9.19 -9.74 5.00
C SER A 91 9.07 -8.96 3.70
N ASN A 92 8.00 -8.19 3.53
CA ASN A 92 7.84 -7.32 2.36
C ASN A 92 8.99 -6.31 2.26
N TYR A 93 9.37 -5.73 3.39
CA TYR A 93 10.45 -4.74 3.43
C TYR A 93 11.76 -5.30 2.88
N PHE A 94 12.16 -6.47 3.38
CA PHE A 94 13.39 -7.12 2.92
C PHE A 94 13.30 -7.58 1.47
N ASP A 95 12.15 -8.11 1.05
CA ASP A 95 11.93 -8.52 -0.33
C ASP A 95 12.01 -7.32 -1.29
N ILE A 96 11.47 -6.18 -0.89
CA ILE A 96 11.58 -4.94 -1.68
C ILE A 96 13.04 -4.57 -1.89
N LEU A 97 13.84 -4.57 -0.82
CA LEU A 97 15.27 -4.25 -0.91
C LEU A 97 16.03 -5.23 -1.78
N ASP A 98 15.68 -6.52 -1.75
CA ASP A 98 16.30 -7.52 -2.62
C ASP A 98 16.03 -7.21 -4.10
N ILE A 99 14.87 -6.67 -4.41
CA ILE A 99 14.47 -6.37 -5.80
C ILE A 99 15.03 -5.04 -6.28
N VAL A 100 14.85 -3.96 -5.49
CA VAL A 100 15.22 -2.60 -5.91
C VAL A 100 16.65 -2.23 -5.58
N GLY A 101 17.29 -2.97 -4.67
CA GLY A 101 18.65 -2.69 -4.21
C GLY A 101 18.66 -1.77 -3.01
N GLU A 102 19.81 -1.14 -2.76
CA GLU A 102 20.01 -0.27 -1.60
C GLU A 102 19.08 0.93 -1.64
N ASP A 103 18.43 1.22 -0.50
CA ASP A 103 17.50 2.35 -0.36
C ASP A 103 18.27 3.65 -0.05
N THR A 104 19.01 4.15 -1.03
CA THR A 104 19.86 5.33 -0.87
C THR A 104 19.05 6.60 -0.63
N ASP A 105 17.86 6.70 -1.20
CA ASP A 105 17.00 7.89 -1.12
C ASP A 105 15.98 7.80 0.03
N LYS A 106 16.05 6.76 0.84
CA LYS A 106 15.15 6.54 2.00
C LYS A 106 13.68 6.60 1.60
N LYS A 107 13.32 5.84 0.58
CA LYS A 107 11.94 5.77 0.05
C LYS A 107 11.14 4.58 0.58
N VAL A 108 11.80 3.57 1.13
CA VAL A 108 11.15 2.30 1.52
C VAL A 108 10.74 2.35 2.98
N PHE A 109 9.45 2.15 3.22
CA PHE A 109 8.82 2.22 4.55
C PHE A 109 7.94 1.01 4.79
N LEU A 110 7.63 0.77 6.06
CA LEU A 110 6.47 -0.04 6.46
C LEU A 110 5.31 0.90 6.76
N LEU A 111 4.09 0.49 6.40
CA LEU A 111 2.93 1.37 6.56
C LEU A 111 2.73 1.80 8.02
N LEU A 112 2.87 0.89 8.96
CA LEU A 112 2.69 1.21 10.38
C LEU A 112 3.82 2.03 10.99
N ASP A 113 4.93 2.24 10.27
CA ASP A 113 5.98 3.18 10.71
C ASP A 113 5.42 4.59 10.86
N PHE A 114 4.43 4.95 10.05
CA PHE A 114 3.85 6.30 10.09
C PHE A 114 3.01 6.58 11.33
N ILE A 115 2.69 5.55 12.11
CA ILE A 115 2.01 5.72 13.41
C ILE A 115 2.91 5.29 14.58
N GLY A 116 4.21 5.13 14.32
CA GLY A 116 5.18 4.74 15.36
C GLY A 116 5.00 3.32 15.86
N CYS A 117 4.31 2.48 15.09
CA CYS A 117 4.03 1.09 15.46
C CYS A 117 4.94 0.15 14.66
N ARG A 118 5.70 -0.71 15.35
CA ARG A 118 6.62 -1.64 14.69
C ARG A 118 6.01 -3.01 14.42
N LYS A 119 4.70 -3.10 14.47
CA LYS A 119 3.99 -4.35 14.18
C LYS A 119 3.78 -4.51 12.70
N ASP A 120 3.74 -5.77 12.26
CA ASP A 120 3.37 -6.11 10.89
C ASP A 120 1.84 -6.03 10.74
N ILE A 121 1.39 -5.68 9.54
CA ILE A 121 -0.01 -5.84 9.18
C ILE A 121 -0.22 -7.30 8.83
N SER A 122 -1.13 -7.97 9.54
CA SER A 122 -1.38 -9.39 9.32
C SER A 122 -1.91 -9.67 7.92
N ASP A 123 -1.49 -10.81 7.36
CA ASP A 123 -1.92 -11.22 6.04
C ASP A 123 -3.25 -11.98 6.15
N PRO A 124 -4.35 -11.41 5.59
CA PRO A 124 -5.67 -12.04 5.73
C PRO A 124 -5.81 -13.33 4.93
N TRP A 125 -4.88 -13.63 4.03
CA TRP A 125 -4.80 -14.94 3.38
C TRP A 125 -4.66 -16.06 4.42
N TYR A 126 -3.87 -15.79 5.49
CA TYR A 126 -3.65 -16.75 6.56
C TYR A 126 -4.64 -16.61 7.72
N THR A 127 -4.96 -15.36 8.11
CA THR A 127 -5.82 -15.10 9.28
C THR A 127 -7.30 -15.18 8.95
N HIS A 128 -7.67 -15.00 7.70
CA HIS A 128 -9.05 -14.84 7.23
C HIS A 128 -9.77 -13.65 7.88
N ASN A 129 -9.03 -12.76 8.56
CA ASN A 129 -9.60 -11.61 9.27
C ASN A 129 -9.33 -10.32 8.47
N PHE A 130 -10.15 -10.08 7.45
CA PHE A 130 -10.03 -8.89 6.59
C PHE A 130 -10.38 -7.61 7.33
N GLN A 131 -11.25 -7.68 8.35
CA GLN A 131 -11.61 -6.51 9.15
C GLN A 131 -10.39 -5.96 9.90
N LYS A 132 -9.64 -6.84 10.57
CA LYS A 132 -8.43 -6.42 11.29
C LYS A 132 -7.40 -5.82 10.36
N THR A 133 -7.19 -6.45 9.21
CA THR A 133 -6.27 -5.93 8.20
C THR A 133 -6.71 -4.54 7.71
N TYR A 134 -8.00 -4.37 7.45
CA TYR A 134 -8.56 -3.09 7.06
C TYR A 134 -8.32 -2.02 8.16
N ASP A 135 -8.61 -2.35 9.41
CA ASP A 135 -8.44 -1.41 10.52
C ASP A 135 -7.00 -0.95 10.65
N ASP A 136 -6.05 -1.87 10.57
CA ASP A 136 -4.62 -1.56 10.67
C ASP A 136 -4.14 -0.72 9.47
N ILE A 137 -4.54 -1.09 8.26
CA ILE A 137 -4.19 -0.33 7.05
C ILE A 137 -4.78 1.07 7.11
N ASN A 138 -6.05 1.20 7.50
CA ASN A 138 -6.71 2.49 7.60
C ASN A 138 -5.98 3.43 8.56
N LYS A 139 -5.57 2.92 9.73
CA LYS A 139 -4.77 3.71 10.69
C LYS A 139 -3.42 4.12 10.10
N GLY A 140 -2.75 3.18 9.43
CA GLY A 140 -1.48 3.46 8.79
C GLY A 140 -1.58 4.53 7.69
N ILE A 141 -2.63 4.47 6.90
CA ILE A 141 -2.91 5.47 5.84
C ILE A 141 -3.15 6.86 6.45
N ASP A 142 -3.93 6.94 7.53
CA ASP A 142 -4.14 8.20 8.23
C ASP A 142 -2.81 8.77 8.76
N GLY A 143 -1.96 7.91 9.31
CA GLY A 143 -0.62 8.30 9.75
C GLY A 143 0.25 8.80 8.60
N PHE A 144 0.19 8.13 7.46
CA PHE A 144 0.91 8.54 6.26
C PHE A 144 0.46 9.92 5.78
N LEU A 145 -0.85 10.16 5.72
CA LEU A 145 -1.38 11.48 5.34
C LEU A 145 -0.96 12.57 6.32
N ASN A 146 -0.95 12.28 7.62
CA ASN A 146 -0.45 13.21 8.64
C ASN A 146 1.04 13.49 8.44
N TYR A 147 1.83 12.47 8.12
CA TYR A 147 3.25 12.62 7.79
C TYR A 147 3.45 13.58 6.62
N LEU A 148 2.67 13.42 5.54
CA LEU A 148 2.76 14.29 4.37
C LEU A 148 2.42 15.74 4.70
N LYS A 149 1.39 15.96 5.53
CA LYS A 149 0.99 17.30 5.96
C LYS A 149 2.07 17.94 6.85
N LYS A 150 2.59 17.19 7.80
CA LYS A 150 3.62 17.66 8.72
C LYS A 150 4.90 18.05 7.99
N ASN A 151 5.24 17.34 6.94
CA ASN A 151 6.44 17.62 6.13
C ASN A 151 6.15 18.56 4.95
N LYS A 152 4.96 19.15 4.90
CA LYS A 152 4.53 20.14 3.90
C LYS A 152 4.57 19.61 2.46
N LEU A 153 4.41 18.30 2.31
CA LEU A 153 4.34 17.65 0.99
C LEU A 153 2.92 17.73 0.41
N VAL A 154 1.93 17.95 1.28
CA VAL A 154 0.55 18.17 0.91
C VAL A 154 -0.05 19.23 1.83
N VAL A 155 -1.04 19.96 1.35
CA VAL A 155 -1.64 21.09 2.09
C VAL A 155 -2.74 20.61 3.01
#